data_8cd7d51c134ffa156aafddb927380917
#
_entry.id   8cd7d51c134ffa156aafddb927380917
#
_cell.length_a   1.000
_cell.length_b   1.000
_cell.length_c   1.000
_cell.angle_alpha   90.00
_cell.angle_beta   90.00
_cell.angle_gamma   90.00
#
_symmetry.space_group_name_H-M   'P 1'
#
loop_
_entity.id
_entity.type
_entity.pdbx_description
1 polymer ?
#
loop_
_entity_poly.entity_id
_entity_poly.type
_entity_poly.pdbx_seq_one_letter_code
_entity_poly.pdbx_strand_id
1 'polypeptide(L)'
;MNEQTTNASNAGVEAAPSQLIDARIKELNDWRGETLARVRALIKQADPEAVEEWKWRGVPVWSHAGIICTGETYKNVVKITFRGNTNEDQAD
;
A
#
# COMPACT_ATOMS: atom_id res chain seq x y z
N MET A 1 29.03 5.29 -1.36
CA MET A 1 28.19 5.48 -1.11
C MET A 1 27.40 5.38 -0.82
N ASN A 2 27.82 5.34 -1.09
CA ASN A 2 26.83 5.45 -0.81
C ASN A 2 26.09 5.20 -0.58
N GLU A 3 26.31 5.02 -0.77
CA GLU A 3 25.39 5.01 -0.51
C GLU A 3 24.69 4.94 -0.22
N GLN A 4 25.20 4.84 -0.47
CA GLN A 4 24.30 5.02 -0.22
C GLN A 4 23.52 5.09 0.03
N THR A 5 24.26 5.12 -0.16
CA THR A 5 23.32 5.41 0.09
C THR A 5 22.43 5.60 0.24
N THR A 6 22.78 5.70 0.18
CA THR A 6 21.82 6.08 0.37
C THR A 6 20.99 6.30 0.65
N ASN A 7 21.31 6.54 0.74
CA ASN A 7 20.43 7.06 1.03
C ASN A 7 19.88 7.47 1.34
N ALA A 8 20.44 7.57 1.30
CA ALA A 8 19.83 8.22 1.58
C ALA A 8 19.30 8.73 1.63
N SER A 9 19.64 8.93 1.61
CA SER A 9 19.04 9.67 1.60
C SER A 9 18.48 10.15 1.51
N ASN A 10 19.01 10.30 1.81
CA ASN A 10 18.39 10.98 1.58
C ASN A 10 17.83 11.81 1.76
N ALA A 11 19.28 11.93 2.68
CA ALA A 11 18.62 13.13 3.00
C ALA A 11 17.70 13.55 1.88
N GLY A 12 16.54 13.95 2.22
CA GLY A 12 15.58 14.31 1.20
C GLY A 12 15.17 13.21 0.26
N VAL A 13 15.72 12.05 0.49
CA VAL A 13 15.38 10.90 -0.34
C VAL A 13 14.13 10.26 0.24
N GLU A 14 13.10 10.22 -0.55
CA GLU A 14 11.85 9.62 -0.12
C GLU A 14 11.85 8.14 -0.39
N ALA A 15 11.29 7.38 0.54
CA ALA A 15 11.14 5.95 0.34
C ALA A 15 10.22 5.69 -0.84
N ALA A 16 10.49 4.62 -1.58
CA ALA A 16 9.65 4.22 -2.68
C ALA A 16 8.27 3.82 -2.15
N PRO A 17 7.21 3.99 -2.93
CA PRO A 17 5.87 3.62 -2.47
C PRO A 17 5.78 2.20 -1.95
N SER A 18 6.41 1.24 -2.61
CA SER A 18 6.38 -0.14 -2.15
C SER A 18 6.98 -0.29 -0.75
N GLN A 19 8.02 0.48 -0.45
CA GLN A 19 8.64 0.45 0.87
C GLN A 19 7.73 1.06 1.92
N LEU A 20 7.00 2.11 1.56
CA LEU A 20 6.05 2.74 2.46
C LEU A 20 4.90 1.80 2.78
N ILE A 21 4.44 1.05 1.78
CA ILE A 21 3.40 0.05 1.99
C ILE A 21 3.90 -1.07 2.89
N ASP A 22 5.14 -1.55 2.65
CA ASP A 22 5.76 -2.55 3.53
C ASP A 22 5.79 -2.06 4.97
N ALA A 23 6.21 -0.82 5.17
CA ALA A 23 6.30 -0.23 6.50
C ALA A 23 4.92 -0.12 7.15
N ARG A 24 3.91 0.24 6.36
CA ARG A 24 2.56 0.37 6.89
C ARG A 24 2.01 -0.98 7.35
N ILE A 25 2.22 -2.03 6.56
CA ILE A 25 1.80 -3.38 6.92
C ILE A 25 2.45 -3.79 8.23
N LYS A 26 3.75 -3.52 8.35
CA LYS A 26 4.52 -3.87 9.53
C LYS A 26 4.07 -3.07 10.76
N GLU A 27 3.79 -1.80 10.55
CA GLU A 27 3.34 -0.90 11.60
C GLU A 27 2.01 -1.35 12.19
N LEU A 28 1.08 -1.78 11.33
CA LEU A 28 -0.23 -2.23 11.77
C LEU A 28 -0.13 -3.49 12.61
N ASN A 29 0.71 -4.44 12.22
CA ASN A 29 1.06 -5.62 12.99
C ASN A 29 -0.16 -6.36 13.58
N ASP A 30 -1.24 -6.43 12.82
CA ASP A 30 -2.46 -7.12 13.23
C ASP A 30 -3.23 -7.52 11.98
N TRP A 31 -4.51 -7.89 12.16
CA TRP A 31 -5.33 -8.36 11.05
C TRP A 31 -5.43 -7.35 9.91
N ARG A 32 -5.33 -6.05 10.22
CA ARG A 32 -5.39 -5.01 9.18
C ARG A 32 -4.18 -5.12 8.26
N GLY A 33 -3.00 -5.31 8.85
CA GLY A 33 -1.80 -5.49 8.06
C GLY A 33 -1.84 -6.76 7.23
N GLU A 34 -2.35 -7.83 7.80
CA GLU A 34 -2.48 -9.09 7.08
C GLU A 34 -3.45 -8.97 5.91
N THR A 35 -4.57 -8.28 6.13
CA THR A 35 -5.56 -8.06 5.08
C THR A 35 -4.95 -7.23 3.94
N LEU A 36 -4.26 -6.15 4.30
CA LEU A 36 -3.62 -5.29 3.31
C LEU A 36 -2.58 -6.06 2.50
N ALA A 37 -1.78 -6.88 3.18
CA ALA A 37 -0.76 -7.68 2.51
C ALA A 37 -1.38 -8.69 1.55
N ARG A 38 -2.50 -9.27 1.95
CA ARG A 38 -3.20 -10.24 1.10
C ARG A 38 -3.77 -9.58 -0.15
N VAL A 39 -4.40 -8.42 0.04
CA VAL A 39 -4.94 -7.67 -1.09
C VAL A 39 -3.82 -7.29 -2.05
N ARG A 40 -2.70 -6.83 -1.50
CA ARG A 40 -1.54 -6.47 -2.29
C ARG A 40 -1.05 -7.65 -3.14
N ALA A 41 -0.96 -8.82 -2.52
CA ALA A 41 -0.49 -10.02 -3.21
C ALA A 41 -1.46 -10.42 -4.33
N LEU A 42 -2.76 -10.33 -4.06
CA LEU A 42 -3.77 -10.69 -5.05
C LEU A 42 -3.74 -9.74 -6.24
N ILE A 43 -3.56 -8.44 -5.98
CA ILE A 43 -3.48 -7.46 -7.06
C ILE A 43 -2.26 -7.73 -7.93
N LYS A 44 -1.11 -7.99 -7.32
CA LYS A 44 0.11 -8.24 -8.08
C LYS A 44 0.04 -9.54 -8.85
N GLN A 45 -0.66 -10.52 -8.31
CA GLN A 45 -0.86 -11.79 -9.00
C GLN A 45 -1.79 -11.62 -10.20
N ALA A 46 -2.85 -10.85 -10.03
CA ALA A 46 -3.83 -10.62 -11.09
C ALA A 46 -3.28 -9.70 -12.17
N ASP A 47 -2.45 -8.73 -11.77
CA ASP A 47 -1.89 -7.75 -12.70
C ASP A 47 -0.44 -7.47 -12.32
N PRO A 48 0.51 -8.25 -12.86
CA PRO A 48 1.93 -8.05 -12.53
C PRO A 48 2.47 -6.67 -12.92
N GLU A 49 1.76 -5.94 -13.78
CA GLU A 49 2.19 -4.61 -14.20
C GLU A 49 1.60 -3.50 -13.35
N ALA A 50 0.80 -3.85 -12.35
CA ALA A 50 0.23 -2.86 -11.46
C ALA A 50 1.34 -2.12 -10.73
N VAL A 51 1.22 -0.81 -10.66
CA VAL A 51 2.20 0.06 -10.00
C VAL A 51 1.66 0.42 -8.62
N GLU A 52 2.54 0.32 -7.62
CA GLU A 52 2.17 0.70 -6.27
C GLU A 52 2.49 2.17 -6.05
N GLU A 53 1.55 2.89 -5.45
CA GLU A 53 1.68 4.30 -5.16
C GLU A 53 1.28 4.57 -3.72
N TRP A 54 1.67 5.73 -3.23
CA TRP A 54 1.38 6.15 -1.86
C TRP A 54 0.81 7.56 -1.94
N LYS A 55 -0.48 7.70 -1.66
CA LYS A 55 -1.18 8.96 -1.90
C LYS A 55 -1.93 9.43 -0.67
N TRP A 56 -2.34 10.67 -0.71
CA TRP A 56 -3.22 11.27 0.30
C TRP A 56 -2.77 10.99 1.72
N ARG A 57 -1.46 11.18 1.97
CA ARG A 57 -0.87 11.07 3.31
C ARG A 57 -0.97 9.68 3.92
N GLY A 58 -0.79 8.68 3.12
CA GLY A 58 -0.65 7.35 3.69
C GLY A 58 -1.60 6.30 3.17
N VAL A 59 -2.09 6.47 1.97
CA VAL A 59 -2.99 5.49 1.38
C VAL A 59 -2.26 4.71 0.28
N PRO A 60 -2.12 3.38 0.46
CA PRO A 60 -1.63 2.53 -0.62
C PRO A 60 -2.60 2.55 -1.79
N VAL A 61 -2.04 2.72 -2.98
CA VAL A 61 -2.83 2.76 -4.21
C VAL A 61 -2.15 1.88 -5.25
N TRP A 62 -2.95 1.14 -6.00
CA TRP A 62 -2.45 0.32 -7.10
C TRP A 62 -3.06 0.83 -8.39
N SER A 63 -2.21 1.01 -9.40
CA SER A 63 -2.60 1.66 -10.65
C SER A 63 -2.07 0.90 -11.85
N HIS A 64 -2.85 0.87 -12.91
CA HIS A 64 -2.41 0.42 -14.22
C HIS A 64 -3.33 1.10 -15.22
N ALA A 65 -2.80 2.14 -15.89
CA ALA A 65 -3.59 3.00 -16.78
C ALA A 65 -4.77 3.61 -16.01
N GLY A 66 -4.50 4.08 -14.79
CA GLY A 66 -5.51 4.63 -13.90
C GLY A 66 -5.55 3.85 -12.60
N ILE A 67 -6.27 4.37 -11.62
CA ILE A 67 -6.36 3.72 -10.32
C ILE A 67 -7.19 2.45 -10.44
N ILE A 68 -6.61 1.33 -9.97
CA ILE A 68 -7.30 0.05 -9.90
C ILE A 68 -7.95 -0.09 -8.52
N CYS A 69 -7.18 0.23 -7.48
CA CYS A 69 -7.58 -0.10 -6.11
C CYS A 69 -6.88 0.81 -5.12
N THR A 70 -7.57 1.14 -4.04
CA THR A 70 -6.96 1.84 -2.90
C THR A 70 -7.19 1.00 -1.65
N GLY A 71 -6.23 1.06 -0.70
CA GLY A 71 -6.34 0.30 0.54
C GLY A 71 -6.18 1.21 1.74
N GLU A 72 -7.29 1.65 2.31
CA GLU A 72 -7.29 2.50 3.49
C GLU A 72 -7.45 1.65 4.74
N THR A 73 -6.69 1.97 5.79
CA THR A 73 -6.79 1.24 7.05
C THR A 73 -7.18 2.20 8.16
N TYR A 74 -8.15 1.78 8.92
CA TYR A 74 -8.66 2.53 10.07
C TYR A 74 -8.59 1.64 11.29
N LYS A 75 -9.05 2.14 12.42
CA LYS A 75 -8.91 1.42 13.68
C LYS A 75 -9.57 0.04 13.63
N ASN A 76 -10.76 -0.06 13.07
CA ASN A 76 -11.53 -1.31 13.05
C ASN A 76 -11.96 -1.73 11.65
N VAL A 77 -11.39 -1.11 10.61
CA VAL A 77 -11.85 -1.33 9.25
C VAL A 77 -10.66 -1.27 8.29
N VAL A 78 -10.64 -2.16 7.34
CA VAL A 78 -9.80 -2.04 6.17
C VAL A 78 -10.73 -1.80 4.99
N LYS A 79 -10.60 -0.64 4.35
CA LYS A 79 -11.49 -0.25 3.26
C LYS A 79 -10.75 -0.40 1.95
N ILE A 80 -11.20 -1.33 1.15
CA ILE A 80 -10.62 -1.60 -0.17
C ILE A 80 -11.59 -1.06 -1.21
N THR A 81 -11.15 -0.06 -1.96
CA THR A 81 -11.97 0.53 -2.99
C THR A 81 -11.41 0.16 -4.35
N PHE A 82 -12.14 -0.62 -5.09
CA PHE A 82 -11.82 -0.91 -6.48
C PHE A 82 -12.52 0.11 -7.36
N ARG A 83 -11.99 0.26 -8.56
CA ARG A 83 -12.59 1.18 -9.52
C ARG A 83 -14.06 0.83 -9.71
N GLY A 84 -14.94 1.73 -9.27
CA GLY A 84 -16.37 1.57 -9.36
C GLY A 84 -17.02 0.77 -8.25
N ASN A 85 -16.23 0.23 -7.30
CA ASN A 85 -16.76 -0.58 -6.20
C ASN A 85 -15.99 -0.32 -4.92
N THR A 86 -16.67 -0.49 -3.80
CA THR A 86 -16.03 -0.39 -2.49
C THR A 86 -16.37 -1.64 -1.68
N ASN A 87 -15.32 -2.26 -1.14
CA ASN A 87 -15.46 -3.40 -0.22
C ASN A 87 -14.80 -3.04 1.10
N GLU A 88 -15.48 -3.35 2.19
CA GLU A 88 -14.99 -3.06 3.52
C GLU A 88 -14.93 -4.33 4.34
N ASP A 89 -13.74 -4.59 4.91
CA ASP A 89 -13.57 -5.67 5.86
C ASP A 89 -13.54 -5.05 7.25
N GLN A 90 -14.39 -5.52 8.11
CA GLN A 90 -14.55 -4.98 9.45
C GLN A 90 -14.24 -6.04 10.48
N ALA A 91 -13.67 -5.59 11.59
CA ALA A 91 -13.47 -6.47 12.75
C ALA A 91 -14.76 -6.49 13.54
N ASP A 92 -15.50 -7.54 13.43
CA ASP A 92 -16.72 -7.69 14.23
C ASP A 92 -16.73 -8.94 14.97
#